data_924ad283bfa8e541a2973ea6eef5fd94
#
_entry.id   924ad283bfa8e541a2973ea6eef5fd94
#
_cell.length_a   1.000
_cell.length_b   1.000
_cell.length_c   1.000
_cell.angle_alpha   90.00
_cell.angle_beta   90.00
_cell.angle_gamma   90.00
#
_symmetry.space_group_name_H-M   'P 1'
#
loop_
_entity.id
_entity.type
_entity.pdbx_description
1 polymer ?
#
loop_
_entity_poly.entity_id
_entity_poly.type
_entity_poly.pdbx_seq_one_letter_code
_entity_poly.pdbx_strand_id
1 'polypeptide(L)' 'RAHAAAQRDNASAQREVALTQGQRYVDALNQAHTAEIITGVQNMEQEQDVLQQQMLYTLQQRMNEMSL' A
#
# COMPACT_ATOMS: atom_id res chain seq x y z
N ARG A 1 -49.80 6.11 11.24
CA ARG A 1 -49.09 6.52 10.01
C ARG A 1 -47.83 7.32 10.33
N ALA A 2 -47.89 8.31 11.21
CA ALA A 2 -46.72 9.09 11.60
C ALA A 2 -45.64 8.25 12.25
N HIS A 3 -46.03 7.28 13.08
CA HIS A 3 -45.09 6.36 13.74
C HIS A 3 -44.38 5.46 12.72
N ALA A 4 -45.09 4.95 11.73
CA ALA A 4 -44.49 4.11 10.69
C ALA A 4 -43.51 4.90 9.79
N ALA A 5 -43.86 6.17 9.46
CA ALA A 5 -42.98 7.05 8.71
C ALA A 5 -41.70 7.36 9.48
N ALA A 6 -41.77 7.66 10.79
CA ALA A 6 -40.62 7.91 11.63
C ALA A 6 -39.72 6.68 11.74
N GLN A 7 -40.28 5.47 11.83
CA GLN A 7 -39.52 4.24 11.85
C GLN A 7 -38.76 3.98 10.54
N ARG A 8 -39.41 4.28 9.39
CA ARG A 8 -38.75 4.15 8.09
C ARG A 8 -37.61 5.15 7.93
N ASP A 9 -37.78 6.38 8.38
CA ASP A 9 -36.73 7.41 8.32
C ASP A 9 -35.55 7.01 9.20
N ASN A 10 -35.79 6.48 10.41
CA ASN A 10 -34.74 6.01 11.28
C ASN A 10 -33.98 4.83 10.66
N ALA A 11 -34.69 3.88 10.05
CA ALA A 11 -34.08 2.74 9.39
C ALA A 11 -33.20 3.19 8.20
N SER A 12 -33.67 4.16 7.41
CA SER A 12 -32.91 4.72 6.30
C SER A 12 -31.65 5.42 6.79
N ALA A 13 -31.77 6.24 7.86
CA ALA A 13 -30.62 6.93 8.45
C ALA A 13 -29.57 5.94 8.99
N GLN A 14 -30.01 4.87 9.65
CA GLN A 14 -29.12 3.83 10.15
C GLN A 14 -28.38 3.11 9.01
N ARG A 15 -29.05 2.83 7.91
CA ARG A 15 -28.44 2.24 6.71
C ARG A 15 -27.39 3.16 6.10
N GLU A 16 -27.67 4.45 6.00
CA GLU A 16 -26.71 5.42 5.48
C GLU A 16 -25.46 5.50 6.33
N VAL A 17 -25.61 5.52 7.66
CA VAL A 17 -24.48 5.50 8.59
C VAL A 17 -23.65 4.22 8.42
N ALA A 18 -24.31 3.08 8.34
CA ALA A 18 -23.62 1.79 8.14
C ALA A 18 -22.85 1.75 6.82
N LEU A 19 -23.41 2.25 5.73
CA LEU A 19 -22.76 2.33 4.43
C LEU A 19 -21.56 3.28 4.47
N THR A 20 -21.69 4.42 5.13
CA THR A 20 -20.58 5.38 5.27
C THR A 20 -19.44 4.79 6.08
N GLN A 21 -19.74 4.10 7.19
CA GLN A 21 -18.74 3.44 8.02
C GLN A 21 -18.04 2.31 7.25
N GLY A 22 -18.80 1.53 6.48
CA GLY A 22 -18.26 0.48 5.64
C GLY A 22 -17.32 1.03 4.58
N GLN A 23 -17.67 2.15 3.96
CA GLN A 23 -16.83 2.80 2.95
C GLN A 23 -15.53 3.33 3.56
N ARG A 24 -15.59 3.93 4.74
CA ARG A 24 -14.38 4.38 5.47
C ARG A 24 -13.46 3.23 5.80
N TYR A 25 -14.00 2.10 6.20
CA TYR A 25 -13.22 0.90 6.47
C TYR A 25 -12.51 0.39 5.22
N VAL A 26 -13.22 0.31 4.10
CA VAL A 26 -12.64 -0.10 2.81
C VAL A 26 -11.55 0.86 2.37
N ASP A 27 -11.78 2.17 2.49
CA ASP A 27 -10.79 3.19 2.13
C ASP A 27 -9.53 3.07 2.98
N ALA A 28 -9.67 2.84 4.28
CA ALA A 28 -8.53 2.64 5.19
C ALA A 28 -7.73 1.40 4.83
N LEU A 29 -8.41 0.29 4.51
CA LEU A 29 -7.76 -0.94 4.05
C LEU A 29 -6.99 -0.71 2.74
N ASN A 30 -7.59 -0.03 1.78
CA ASN A 30 -6.96 0.27 0.50
C ASN A 30 -5.72 1.15 0.67
N GLN A 31 -5.77 2.15 1.56
CA GLN A 31 -4.63 3.01 1.86
C GLN A 31 -3.49 2.21 2.50
N ALA A 32 -3.80 1.37 3.47
CA ALA A 32 -2.80 0.51 4.14
C ALA A 32 -2.15 -0.45 3.14
N HIS A 33 -2.95 -1.08 2.28
CA HIS A 33 -2.47 -2.00 1.27
C HIS A 33 -1.58 -1.31 0.24
N THR A 34 -1.97 -0.12 -0.21
CA THR A 34 -1.17 0.70 -1.12
C THR A 34 0.17 1.06 -0.49
N ALA A 35 0.17 1.46 0.79
CA ALA A 35 1.41 1.77 1.51
C ALA A 35 2.35 0.56 1.61
N GLU A 36 1.82 -0.63 1.85
CA GLU A 36 2.61 -1.88 1.86
C GLU A 36 3.25 -2.15 0.50
N ILE A 37 2.50 -1.98 -0.59
CA ILE A 37 3.00 -2.18 -1.95
C ILE A 37 4.12 -1.20 -2.25
N ILE A 38 3.95 0.08 -1.93
CA ILE A 38 4.97 1.11 -2.15
C ILE A 38 6.24 0.78 -1.37
N THR A 39 6.11 0.40 -0.10
CA THR A 39 7.26 0.01 0.73
C THR A 39 7.97 -1.21 0.14
N GLY A 40 7.23 -2.21 -0.30
CA GLY A 40 7.78 -3.39 -0.95
C GLY A 40 8.58 -3.06 -2.21
N VAL A 41 8.06 -2.18 -3.06
CA VAL A 41 8.75 -1.72 -4.27
C VAL A 41 10.03 -0.96 -3.92
N GLN A 42 9.98 -0.06 -2.94
CA GLN A 42 11.16 0.69 -2.49
C GLN A 42 12.24 -0.24 -1.95
N ASN A 43 11.86 -1.26 -1.18
CA ASN A 43 12.81 -2.24 -0.66
C ASN A 43 13.47 -3.05 -1.79
N MET A 44 12.71 -3.44 -2.80
CA MET A 44 13.23 -4.14 -3.97
C MET A 44 14.20 -3.27 -4.76
N GLU A 45 13.91 -1.98 -4.94
CA GLU A 45 14.81 -1.03 -5.60
C GLU A 45 16.13 -0.89 -4.85
N GLN A 46 16.09 -0.79 -3.51
CA GLN A 46 17.28 -0.72 -2.69
C GLN A 46 18.13 -2.00 -2.79
N GLU A 47 17.50 -3.17 -2.78
CA GLU A 47 18.19 -4.44 -2.94
C GLU A 47 18.89 -4.52 -4.30
N GLN A 48 18.23 -4.08 -5.36
CA GLN A 48 18.82 -4.04 -6.70
C GLN A 48 20.02 -3.11 -6.77
N ASP A 49 19.94 -1.93 -6.14
CA ASP A 49 21.05 -0.98 -6.10
C ASP A 49 22.27 -1.57 -5.38
N VAL A 50 22.07 -2.25 -4.25
CA VAL A 50 23.15 -2.92 -3.52
C VAL A 50 23.80 -4.00 -4.37
N LEU A 51 23.02 -4.84 -5.04
CA LEU A 51 23.53 -5.88 -5.92
C LEU A 51 24.32 -5.30 -7.09
N GLN A 52 23.85 -4.21 -7.67
CA GLN A 52 24.53 -3.53 -8.74
C GLN A 52 25.88 -2.97 -8.30
N GLN A 53 25.95 -2.36 -7.12
CA GLN A 53 27.20 -1.84 -6.55
C GLN A 53 28.20 -2.97 -6.29
N GLN A 54 27.73 -4.11 -5.76
CA GLN A 54 28.58 -5.28 -5.53
C GLN A 54 29.14 -5.82 -6.84
N MET A 55 28.34 -5.87 -7.90
CA MET A 55 28.80 -6.32 -9.22
C MET A 55 29.86 -5.38 -9.78
N LEU A 56 29.66 -4.07 -9.69
CA LEU A 56 30.64 -3.07 -10.15
C LEU A 56 31.95 -3.18 -9.40
N TYR A 57 31.90 -3.38 -8.09
CA TYR A 57 33.11 -3.59 -7.28
C TYR A 57 33.89 -4.84 -7.73
N THR A 58 33.20 -5.94 -7.96
CA THR A 58 33.79 -7.20 -8.42
C THR A 58 34.44 -7.03 -9.79
N LEU A 59 33.76 -6.36 -10.72
CA LEU A 59 34.29 -6.08 -12.05
C LEU A 59 35.54 -5.21 -11.99
N GLN A 60 35.55 -4.18 -11.15
CA GLN A 60 36.70 -3.31 -10.97
C GLN A 60 37.90 -4.07 -10.43
N GLN A 61 37.71 -4.97 -9.47
CA GLN A 61 38.79 -5.81 -8.96
C GLN A 61 39.35 -6.71 -10.05
N ARG A 62 38.52 -7.34 -10.86
CA ARG A 62 38.98 -8.18 -11.97
C ARG A 62 39.76 -7.39 -13.01
N MET A 63 39.32 -6.18 -13.32
CA MET A 63 40.04 -5.31 -14.24
C MET A 63 41.39 -4.92 -13.69
N ASN A 64 41.51 -4.63 -12.41
CA ASN A 64 42.77 -4.33 -11.74
C ASN A 64 43.74 -5.53 -11.80
N GLU A 65 43.26 -6.75 -11.58
CA GLU A 65 44.04 -7.98 -11.67
C GLU A 65 44.55 -8.21 -13.10
N MET A 66 43.72 -7.90 -14.11
CA MET A 66 44.10 -8.06 -15.52
C MET A 66 45.12 -7.02 -16.00
N SER A 67 45.18 -5.88 -15.33
CA SER A 67 46.11 -4.78 -15.67
C SER A 67 47.53 -5.03 -15.16
N LEU A 68 47.64 -5.95 -14.25
CA LEU A 68 48.95 -6.32 -13.70
C LEU A 68 49.71 -7.28 -14.62
#